data_ddea795545db24245d4e0bd95d899542
#
_entry.id   ddea795545db24245d4e0bd95d899542
#
_cell.length_a   1.000
_cell.length_b   1.000
_cell.length_c   1.000
_cell.angle_alpha   90.00
_cell.angle_beta   90.00
_cell.angle_gamma   90.00
#
_symmetry.space_group_name_H-M   'P 1'
#
loop_
_entity.id
_entity.type
_entity.pdbx_description
1 polymer ?
#
loop_
_entity_poly.entity_id
_entity_poly.type
_entity_poly.pdbx_seq_one_letter_code
_entity_poly.pdbx_strand_id
1 'polypeptide(L)'
;HFNPDTKKHGLDNPDGAHAGDMKNFTVKANGTAKATVSDERVTMGTDNHSIFSNGGTALMIHAKADDGKTDPTGNAGDRIACGTITK
;
A
#
# COMPACT_ATOMS: atom_id res chain seq x y z
N HIS A 1 7.54 0.97 -1.60
CA HIS A 1 6.38 0.04 -1.62
C HIS A 1 6.84 -1.39 -1.34
N PHE A 2 6.01 -2.13 -0.61
CA PHE A 2 6.31 -3.53 -0.29
C PHE A 2 6.11 -4.39 -1.53
N ASN A 3 7.21 -4.88 -2.11
CA ASN A 3 7.19 -5.51 -3.43
C ASN A 3 8.12 -6.74 -3.49
N PRO A 4 7.80 -7.81 -2.75
CA PRO A 4 8.66 -9.00 -2.70
C PRO A 4 8.73 -9.76 -4.04
N ASP A 5 7.75 -9.60 -4.92
CA ASP A 5 7.69 -10.30 -6.20
C ASP A 5 8.21 -9.48 -7.37
N THR A 6 8.75 -8.31 -7.13
CA THR A 6 9.32 -7.42 -8.17
C THR A 6 8.31 -7.13 -9.29
N LYS A 7 7.09 -6.75 -8.90
CA LYS A 7 6.04 -6.34 -9.81
C LYS A 7 5.97 -4.83 -9.94
N LYS A 8 5.17 -4.34 -10.87
CA LYS A 8 4.93 -2.90 -11.01
C LYS A 8 3.82 -2.45 -10.08
N HIS A 9 3.73 -1.14 -9.88
CA HIS A 9 2.67 -0.55 -9.06
C HIS A 9 1.33 -0.61 -9.78
N GLY A 10 0.29 -0.87 -8.99
CA GLY A 10 -1.08 -0.61 -9.38
C GLY A 10 -1.98 -1.83 -9.40
N LEU A 11 -3.13 -1.71 -8.74
CA LEU A 11 -4.15 -2.76 -8.71
C LEU A 11 -4.75 -3.01 -10.10
N ASP A 12 -4.71 -2.01 -10.99
CA ASP A 12 -5.23 -2.08 -12.34
C ASP A 12 -4.11 -2.22 -13.40
N ASN A 13 -2.87 -2.39 -12.97
CA ASN A 13 -1.74 -2.59 -13.87
C ASN A 13 -1.59 -4.08 -14.18
N PRO A 14 -1.58 -4.49 -15.46
CA PRO A 14 -1.46 -5.91 -15.82
C PRO A 14 -0.13 -6.54 -15.36
N ASP A 15 0.91 -5.72 -15.13
CA ASP A 15 2.21 -6.16 -14.62
C ASP A 15 2.34 -5.97 -13.11
N GLY A 16 1.28 -5.57 -12.44
CA GLY A 16 1.21 -5.33 -11.00
C GLY A 16 0.40 -6.42 -10.28
N ALA A 17 0.12 -6.22 -9.07
CA ALA A 17 0.45 -5.06 -8.23
C ALA A 17 1.66 -5.37 -7.33
N HIS A 18 2.21 -4.34 -6.65
CA HIS A 18 3.03 -4.59 -5.47
C HIS A 18 2.20 -5.32 -4.41
N ALA A 19 2.83 -6.17 -3.61
CA ALA A 19 2.09 -6.88 -2.56
C ALA A 19 1.43 -5.93 -1.56
N GLY A 20 2.01 -4.78 -1.32
CA GLY A 20 1.49 -3.78 -0.40
C GLY A 20 0.55 -2.75 -1.01
N ASP A 21 0.21 -2.86 -2.30
CA ASP A 21 -0.73 -1.91 -2.92
C ASP A 21 -2.15 -2.14 -2.41
N MET A 22 -2.81 -1.05 -2.02
CA MET A 22 -4.16 -1.09 -1.45
C MET A 22 -5.08 -0.10 -2.16
N LYS A 23 -6.39 -0.33 -2.04
CA LYS A 23 -7.39 0.56 -2.61
C LYS A 23 -7.38 1.92 -1.93
N ASN A 24 -7.75 2.94 -2.67
CA ASN A 24 -8.00 4.27 -2.11
C ASN A 24 -9.18 4.24 -1.13
N PHE A 25 -9.15 5.15 -0.17
CA PHE A 25 -10.28 5.43 0.68
C PHE A 25 -10.60 6.93 0.64
N THR A 26 -11.82 7.28 1.00
CA THR A 26 -12.29 8.68 0.92
C THR A 26 -12.23 9.33 2.29
N VAL A 27 -11.61 10.49 2.37
CA VAL A 27 -11.60 11.35 3.55
C VAL A 27 -12.80 12.30 3.48
N LYS A 28 -13.56 12.38 4.56
CA LYS A 28 -14.71 13.28 4.66
C LYS A 28 -14.28 14.75 4.66
N ALA A 29 -15.23 15.66 4.38
CA ALA A 29 -14.96 17.09 4.36
C ALA A 29 -14.42 17.63 5.69
N ASN A 30 -14.73 16.97 6.82
CA ASN A 30 -14.24 17.36 8.14
C ASN A 30 -12.83 16.80 8.45
N GLY A 31 -12.17 16.16 7.48
CA GLY A 31 -10.82 15.62 7.64
C GLY A 31 -10.73 14.25 8.28
N THR A 32 -11.86 13.56 8.47
CA THR A 32 -11.88 12.21 9.06
C THR A 32 -12.21 11.15 8.03
N ALA A 33 -11.71 9.92 8.27
CA ALA A 33 -12.03 8.77 7.46
C ALA A 33 -12.12 7.52 8.34
N LYS A 34 -13.08 6.65 8.01
CA LYS A 34 -13.18 5.32 8.59
C LYS A 34 -13.34 4.35 7.44
N ALA A 35 -12.35 3.48 7.26
CA ALA A 35 -12.33 2.53 6.15
C ALA A 35 -11.76 1.21 6.60
N THR A 36 -12.21 0.14 5.95
CA THR A 36 -11.62 -1.19 6.07
C THR A 36 -11.07 -1.59 4.70
N VAL A 37 -9.80 -1.91 4.64
CA VAL A 37 -9.13 -2.31 3.42
C VAL A 37 -8.54 -3.69 3.63
N SER A 38 -8.77 -4.59 2.68
CA SER A 38 -8.19 -5.93 2.69
C SER A 38 -7.10 -6.04 1.64
N ASP A 39 -6.00 -6.67 2.01
CA ASP A 39 -4.91 -6.98 1.08
C ASP A 39 -4.55 -8.46 1.23
N GLU A 40 -4.91 -9.25 0.23
CA GLU A 40 -4.70 -10.69 0.23
C GLU A 40 -3.31 -11.11 -0.23
N ARG A 41 -2.48 -10.16 -0.68
CA ARG A 41 -1.12 -10.41 -1.17
C ARG A 41 -0.06 -10.41 -0.09
N VAL A 42 -0.43 -10.08 1.13
CA VAL A 42 0.48 -10.05 2.28
C VAL A 42 0.07 -11.06 3.33
N THR A 43 1.01 -11.43 4.20
CA THR A 43 0.76 -12.35 5.31
C THR A 43 1.29 -11.77 6.61
N MET A 44 0.99 -12.41 7.71
CA MET A 44 1.56 -12.13 9.03
C MET A 44 2.45 -13.28 9.51
N GLY A 45 2.88 -14.12 8.59
CA GLY A 45 3.71 -15.29 8.87
C GLY A 45 5.21 -14.99 8.83
N THR A 46 5.98 -15.97 8.34
CA THR A 46 7.44 -15.90 8.24
C THR A 46 7.95 -15.96 6.81
N ASP A 47 7.04 -15.93 5.85
CA ASP A 47 7.36 -15.97 4.42
C ASP A 47 7.78 -14.58 3.90
N ASN A 48 8.19 -14.51 2.63
CA ASN A 48 8.65 -13.25 2.02
C ASN A 48 7.52 -12.25 1.73
N HIS A 49 6.26 -12.65 1.88
CA HIS A 49 5.10 -11.76 1.78
C HIS A 49 4.64 -11.24 3.14
N SER A 50 5.34 -11.59 4.20
CA SER A 50 4.98 -11.14 5.55
C SER A 50 5.21 -9.64 5.73
N ILE A 51 4.25 -8.97 6.35
CA ILE A 51 4.37 -7.56 6.75
C ILE A 51 5.44 -7.36 7.83
N PHE A 52 5.93 -8.43 8.43
CA PHE A 52 7.03 -8.40 9.41
C PHE A 52 8.40 -8.67 8.78
N SER A 53 8.49 -8.82 7.45
CA SER A 53 9.75 -9.09 6.74
C SER A 53 10.75 -7.94 6.92
N ASN A 54 12.02 -8.27 6.91
CA ASN A 54 13.13 -7.30 6.94
C ASN A 54 13.07 -6.34 8.14
N GLY A 55 12.59 -6.81 9.29
CA GLY A 55 12.47 -5.99 10.49
C GLY A 55 11.20 -5.17 10.57
N GLY A 56 10.28 -5.37 9.65
CA GLY A 56 8.99 -4.70 9.62
C GLY A 56 8.72 -3.94 8.33
N THR A 57 7.53 -3.40 8.24
CA THR A 57 7.07 -2.59 7.11
C THR A 57 6.42 -1.32 7.64
N ALA A 58 5.86 -0.51 6.74
CA ALA A 58 5.12 0.70 7.13
C ALA A 58 3.82 0.81 6.35
N LEU A 59 2.78 1.28 7.01
CA LEU A 59 1.56 1.71 6.36
C LEU A 59 1.72 3.19 5.99
N MET A 60 1.44 3.52 4.75
CA MET A 60 1.69 4.84 4.19
C MET A 60 0.42 5.42 3.58
N ILE A 61 0.16 6.70 3.86
CA ILE A 61 -0.94 7.45 3.26
C ILE A 61 -0.37 8.55 2.38
N HIS A 62 -0.87 8.65 1.15
CA HIS A 62 -0.48 9.66 0.16
C HIS A 62 -1.49 10.79 0.05
N ALA A 63 -1.03 11.94 -0.43
CA ALA A 63 -1.85 13.16 -0.51
C ALA A 63 -2.94 13.10 -1.57
N LYS A 64 -2.75 12.32 -2.63
CA LYS A 64 -3.66 12.25 -3.78
C LYS A 64 -4.11 10.80 -4.01
N ALA A 65 -5.17 10.66 -4.79
CA ALA A 65 -5.65 9.34 -5.19
C ALA A 65 -4.61 8.62 -6.05
N ASP A 66 -4.41 7.34 -5.73
CA ASP A 66 -3.60 6.43 -6.54
C ASP A 66 -4.39 6.10 -7.81
N ASP A 67 -3.76 6.23 -8.98
CA ASP A 67 -4.42 5.94 -10.26
C ASP A 67 -4.50 4.44 -10.56
N GLY A 68 -3.84 3.61 -9.74
CA GLY A 68 -3.85 2.15 -9.89
C GLY A 68 -3.03 1.61 -11.05
N LYS A 69 -2.25 2.44 -11.73
CA LYS A 69 -1.55 2.05 -12.97
C LYS A 69 -0.11 2.55 -13.08
N THR A 70 0.15 3.78 -12.64
CA THR A 70 1.47 4.41 -12.86
C THR A 70 2.50 3.86 -11.89
N ASP A 71 3.57 3.32 -12.43
CA ASP A 71 4.72 2.88 -11.64
C ASP A 71 5.63 4.10 -11.38
N PRO A 72 6.21 4.25 -10.22
CA PRO A 72 6.22 3.33 -9.06
C PRO A 72 5.15 3.62 -8.00
N THR A 73 4.38 4.71 -8.07
CA THR A 73 3.56 5.18 -6.95
C THR A 73 2.13 5.59 -7.31
N GLY A 74 1.70 5.39 -8.56
CA GLY A 74 0.33 5.70 -8.96
C GLY A 74 -0.01 7.19 -9.00
N ASN A 75 0.99 8.06 -9.16
CA ASN A 75 0.81 9.52 -9.12
C ASN A 75 0.08 10.01 -7.85
N ALA A 76 0.29 9.32 -6.73
CA ALA A 76 -0.45 9.60 -5.50
C ALA A 76 0.09 10.81 -4.71
N GLY A 77 1.12 11.46 -5.21
CA GLY A 77 1.69 12.65 -4.58
C GLY A 77 2.55 12.32 -3.35
N ASP A 78 2.72 13.31 -2.49
CA ASP A 78 3.58 13.19 -1.33
C ASP A 78 3.03 12.22 -0.30
N ARG A 79 3.93 11.64 0.49
CA ARG A 79 3.58 10.86 1.68
C ARG A 79 3.20 11.83 2.79
N ILE A 80 1.99 11.70 3.34
CA ILE A 80 1.49 12.62 4.36
C ILE A 80 1.34 12.00 5.73
N ALA A 81 1.31 10.68 5.82
CA ALA A 81 1.25 9.97 7.09
C ALA A 81 1.83 8.57 6.94
N CYS A 82 2.43 8.06 8.01
CA CYS A 82 2.91 6.69 8.04
C CYS A 82 2.89 6.14 9.46
N GLY A 83 2.79 4.81 9.54
CA GLY A 83 2.95 4.08 10.79
C GLY A 83 3.73 2.80 10.55
N THR A 84 4.66 2.48 11.45
CA THR A 84 5.47 1.28 11.31
C THR A 84 4.71 0.05 11.80
N ILE A 85 4.98 -1.09 11.15
CA ILE A 85 4.41 -2.39 11.49
C ILE A 85 5.58 -3.30 11.86
N THR A 86 5.68 -3.66 13.13
CA THR A 86 6.71 -4.56 13.63
C THR A 86 6.08 -5.66 14.46
N LYS A 87 6.79 -6.78 14.53
CA LYS A 87 6.35 -7.91 15.33
C LYS A 87 6.71 -7.72 16.81
#